data_399e82680ea99f5c0644187705159ed5
#
_entry.id   399e82680ea99f5c0644187705159ed5
#
_cell.length_a   1.000
_cell.length_b   1.000
_cell.length_c   1.000
_cell.angle_alpha   90.00
_cell.angle_beta   90.00
_cell.angle_gamma   90.00
#
_symmetry.space_group_name_H-M   'P 1'
#
loop_
_entity.id
_entity.type
_entity.pdbx_description
1 polymer ?
#
loop_
_entity_poly.entity_id
_entity_poly.type
_entity_poly.pdbx_seq_one_letter_code
_entity_poly.pdbx_strand_id
1 'polypeptide(L)'
;MILKNVYLGSDLLATKEYDLMHDRIKESVKNMILVTGAKGFVGNKIMELCKNVVAAPSLRDVSEDDVRRIVSESGADAIIHTAAISDIGTCEKDPEASYRANVLLPVYLTRAAEGRKLICFSSDQVYTGLEDDGPYTEERVKAANTYAKHKIEMEERVLDICPDAVMLRAEWMYDCGEGRPNYYRNVVNATGSVSFGSGNFRGVTYVKEVAENMENVMKLPGGAYNFGSETKKSMYEVTRDFVDALGLDVKVEDAPSLHNLWMDCSKAKKYGVVFSEVSEGLLRCAGDDGRLS
;
A
#
# COMPACT_ATOMS: atom_id res chain seq x y z
N MET A 1 43.35 29.14 41.96
CA MET A 1 42.76 27.78 41.79
C MET A 1 41.32 27.79 41.26
N ILE A 2 40.91 28.85 40.50
CA ILE A 2 39.53 29.00 39.97
C ILE A 2 39.46 28.96 38.43
N LEU A 3 40.57 29.06 37.69
CA LEU A 3 40.57 29.11 36.23
C LEU A 3 40.73 27.75 35.53
N LYS A 4 40.97 26.64 36.27
CA LYS A 4 41.09 25.30 35.67
C LYS A 4 39.74 24.56 35.50
N ASN A 5 38.67 24.98 36.18
CA ASN A 5 37.39 24.28 36.11
C ASN A 5 36.43 24.82 35.02
N VAL A 6 36.73 25.96 34.39
CA VAL A 6 35.88 26.51 33.32
C VAL A 6 36.19 25.88 31.96
N TYR A 7 37.44 25.48 31.70
CA TYR A 7 37.82 24.83 30.45
C TYR A 7 37.34 23.37 30.34
N LEU A 8 37.26 22.65 31.47
CA LEU A 8 36.77 21.28 31.49
C LEU A 8 35.23 21.16 31.29
N GLY A 9 34.49 22.20 31.59
CA GLY A 9 33.04 22.24 31.44
C GLY A 9 32.60 22.49 29.98
N SER A 10 33.32 23.33 29.22
CA SER A 10 33.02 23.63 27.83
C SER A 10 33.31 22.44 26.89
N ASP A 11 34.39 21.73 27.16
CA ASP A 11 34.75 20.54 26.37
C ASP A 11 33.80 19.35 26.61
N LEU A 12 33.30 19.20 27.84
CA LEU A 12 32.34 18.17 28.19
C LEU A 12 30.94 18.45 27.63
N LEU A 13 30.54 19.71 27.51
CA LEU A 13 29.27 20.13 26.89
C LEU A 13 29.36 19.98 25.37
N ALA A 14 30.47 20.38 24.74
CA ALA A 14 30.70 20.20 23.30
C ALA A 14 30.75 18.74 22.89
N THR A 15 31.36 17.85 23.74
CA THR A 15 31.40 16.40 23.49
C THR A 15 29.99 15.79 23.62
N LYS A 16 29.21 16.20 24.64
CA LYS A 16 27.82 15.73 24.78
C LYS A 16 26.91 16.19 23.65
N GLU A 17 27.04 17.42 23.18
CA GLU A 17 26.29 17.93 22.02
C GLU A 17 26.69 17.21 20.73
N TYR A 18 27.99 16.94 20.56
CA TYR A 18 28.50 16.16 19.44
C TYR A 18 27.99 14.72 19.46
N ASP A 19 28.01 14.05 20.62
CA ASP A 19 27.51 12.70 20.81
C ASP A 19 26.00 12.63 20.59
N LEU A 20 25.23 13.61 21.11
CA LEU A 20 23.80 13.71 20.88
C LEU A 20 23.45 14.01 19.41
N MET A 21 24.26 14.83 18.73
CA MET A 21 24.10 15.08 17.30
C MET A 21 24.50 13.85 16.48
N HIS A 22 25.55 13.16 16.88
CA HIS A 22 26.00 11.93 16.24
C HIS A 22 25.01 10.77 16.41
N ASP A 23 24.41 10.65 17.60
CA ASP A 23 23.34 9.68 17.87
C ASP A 23 22.04 10.05 17.14
N ARG A 24 21.68 11.33 17.04
CA ARG A 24 20.56 11.80 16.22
C ARG A 24 20.80 11.57 14.71
N ILE A 25 22.01 11.76 14.25
CA ILE A 25 22.39 11.44 12.86
C ILE A 25 22.36 9.93 12.65
N LYS A 26 22.87 9.12 13.58
CA LYS A 26 22.76 7.66 13.54
C LYS A 26 21.32 7.16 13.62
N GLU A 27 20.47 7.76 14.46
CA GLU A 27 19.02 7.46 14.51
C GLU A 27 18.28 7.92 13.25
N SER A 28 18.66 9.06 12.65
CA SER A 28 18.07 9.52 11.37
C SER A 28 18.53 8.70 10.16
N VAL A 29 19.70 8.06 10.26
CA VAL A 29 20.20 7.12 9.25
C VAL A 29 19.62 5.72 9.48
N LYS A 30 19.26 5.36 10.71
CA LYS A 30 18.51 4.14 11.04
C LYS A 30 17.03 4.34 10.69
N ASN A 31 16.49 3.46 9.88
CA ASN A 31 15.11 3.34 9.39
C ASN A 31 14.85 4.01 8.04
N MET A 32 15.87 4.12 7.17
CA MET A 32 15.66 4.49 5.78
C MET A 32 14.87 3.39 5.05
N ILE A 33 13.86 3.78 4.29
CA ILE A 33 12.97 2.87 3.57
C ILE A 33 13.13 3.09 2.06
N LEU A 34 13.53 2.05 1.34
CA LEU A 34 13.56 2.05 -0.12
C LEU A 34 12.15 1.79 -0.66
N VAL A 35 11.60 2.71 -1.43
CA VAL A 35 10.28 2.57 -2.06
C VAL A 35 10.44 2.29 -3.53
N THR A 36 10.05 1.10 -3.98
CA THR A 36 9.97 0.79 -5.41
C THR A 36 8.60 1.18 -5.95
N GLY A 37 8.52 1.56 -7.20
CA GLY A 37 7.27 2.10 -7.75
C GLY A 37 6.90 3.47 -7.20
N ALA A 38 7.88 4.25 -6.72
CA ALA A 38 7.73 5.56 -6.08
C ALA A 38 6.95 6.61 -6.91
N LYS A 39 6.87 6.45 -8.23
CA LYS A 39 6.06 7.29 -9.13
C LYS A 39 4.66 6.71 -9.41
N GLY A 40 4.35 5.53 -8.85
CA GLY A 40 3.04 4.89 -8.96
C GLY A 40 2.03 5.52 -8.00
N PHE A 41 0.77 5.07 -8.07
CA PHE A 41 -0.33 5.63 -7.29
C PHE A 41 -0.09 5.53 -5.77
N VAL A 42 0.25 4.35 -5.27
CA VAL A 42 0.54 4.11 -3.86
C VAL A 42 1.93 4.63 -3.48
N GLY A 43 2.95 4.31 -4.29
CA GLY A 43 4.32 4.70 -4.01
C GLY A 43 4.51 6.21 -3.91
N ASN A 44 3.85 6.98 -4.78
CA ASN A 44 3.89 8.45 -4.72
C ASN A 44 3.31 9.00 -3.42
N LYS A 45 2.20 8.43 -2.92
CA LYS A 45 1.59 8.86 -1.66
C LYS A 45 2.46 8.50 -0.45
N ILE A 46 3.11 7.34 -0.48
CA ILE A 46 4.12 6.97 0.54
C ILE A 46 5.30 7.95 0.51
N MET A 47 5.81 8.30 -0.66
CA MET A 47 6.91 9.29 -0.81
C MET A 47 6.51 10.69 -0.31
N GLU A 48 5.23 11.07 -0.47
CA GLU A 48 4.71 12.36 -0.05
C GLU A 48 4.55 12.48 1.47
N LEU A 49 4.06 11.43 2.13
CA LEU A 49 3.59 11.50 3.51
C LEU A 49 4.50 10.79 4.53
N CYS A 50 5.27 9.80 4.11
CA CYS A 50 6.14 9.07 5.01
C CYS A 50 7.52 9.74 5.15
N LYS A 51 8.12 9.60 6.32
CA LYS A 51 9.48 10.09 6.61
C LYS A 51 10.52 9.03 6.27
N ASN A 52 11.76 9.46 6.04
CA ASN A 52 12.92 8.58 5.82
C ASN A 52 12.71 7.60 4.64
N VAL A 53 12.05 8.05 3.59
CA VAL A 53 11.82 7.27 2.37
C VAL A 53 12.76 7.72 1.25
N VAL A 54 13.27 6.78 0.47
CA VAL A 54 14.06 7.03 -0.73
C VAL A 54 13.45 6.26 -1.90
N ALA A 55 13.33 6.94 -3.04
CA ALA A 55 12.79 6.32 -4.25
C ALA A 55 13.82 5.39 -4.90
N ALA A 56 13.42 4.16 -5.17
CA ALA A 56 14.20 3.31 -6.08
C ALA A 56 14.13 3.86 -7.51
N PRO A 57 15.17 3.67 -8.32
CA PRO A 57 15.08 3.90 -9.77
C PRO A 57 14.06 2.97 -10.39
N SER A 58 13.77 3.15 -11.70
CA SER A 58 12.89 2.19 -12.40
C SER A 58 13.50 0.80 -12.37
N LEU A 59 12.71 -0.17 -11.93
CA LEU A 59 13.07 -1.59 -11.90
C LEU A 59 12.50 -2.37 -13.10
N ARG A 60 12.09 -1.65 -14.16
CA ARG A 60 11.66 -2.29 -15.41
C ARG A 60 12.89 -2.85 -16.13
N ASP A 61 12.81 -4.11 -16.53
CA ASP A 61 13.82 -4.81 -17.32
C ASP A 61 15.21 -4.92 -16.67
N VAL A 62 15.29 -4.79 -15.34
CA VAL A 62 16.54 -4.96 -14.58
C VAL A 62 16.81 -6.46 -14.31
N SER A 63 18.10 -6.80 -14.17
CA SER A 63 18.55 -8.12 -13.73
C SER A 63 18.46 -8.26 -12.21
N GLU A 64 18.58 -9.49 -11.70
CA GLU A 64 18.68 -9.74 -10.26
C GLU A 64 19.91 -9.05 -9.63
N ASP A 65 21.04 -9.01 -10.35
CA ASP A 65 22.26 -8.34 -9.89
C ASP A 65 22.09 -6.82 -9.82
N ASP A 66 21.36 -6.22 -10.78
CA ASP A 66 21.02 -4.79 -10.71
C ASP A 66 20.13 -4.50 -9.49
N VAL A 67 19.14 -5.34 -9.20
CA VAL A 67 18.29 -5.19 -7.99
C VAL A 67 19.14 -5.27 -6.74
N ARG A 68 20.06 -6.25 -6.64
CA ARG A 68 20.95 -6.39 -5.50
C ARG A 68 21.82 -5.15 -5.30
N ARG A 69 22.41 -4.62 -6.39
CA ARG A 69 23.19 -3.38 -6.35
C ARG A 69 22.35 -2.19 -5.88
N ILE A 70 21.16 -1.99 -6.45
CA ILE A 70 20.24 -0.88 -6.09
C ILE A 70 19.87 -0.94 -4.61
N VAL A 71 19.53 -2.11 -4.09
CA VAL A 71 19.19 -2.29 -2.66
C VAL A 71 20.40 -2.01 -1.79
N SER A 72 21.57 -2.54 -2.13
CA SER A 72 22.82 -2.31 -1.38
C SER A 72 23.23 -0.84 -1.35
N GLU A 73 23.21 -0.17 -2.51
CA GLU A 73 23.61 1.25 -2.65
C GLU A 73 22.60 2.20 -2.00
N SER A 74 21.34 1.80 -1.81
CA SER A 74 20.31 2.63 -1.19
C SER A 74 20.58 2.97 0.27
N GLY A 75 21.37 2.14 0.97
CA GLY A 75 21.58 2.25 2.41
C GLY A 75 20.30 2.03 3.24
N ALA A 76 19.22 1.53 2.64
CA ALA A 76 17.95 1.36 3.31
C ALA A 76 17.95 0.16 4.26
N ASP A 77 17.23 0.30 5.39
CA ASP A 77 17.02 -0.75 6.39
C ASP A 77 15.75 -1.58 6.11
N ALA A 78 14.89 -1.05 5.24
CA ALA A 78 13.64 -1.71 4.85
C ALA A 78 13.27 -1.39 3.39
N ILE A 79 12.42 -2.24 2.81
CA ILE A 79 11.95 -2.11 1.43
C ILE A 79 10.43 -2.15 1.42
N ILE A 80 9.80 -1.15 0.77
CA ILE A 80 8.38 -1.18 0.43
C ILE A 80 8.26 -1.33 -1.08
N HIS A 81 7.73 -2.46 -1.53
CA HIS A 81 7.55 -2.79 -2.93
C HIS A 81 6.12 -2.52 -3.38
N THR A 82 5.91 -1.41 -4.11
CA THR A 82 4.62 -1.02 -4.69
C THR A 82 4.58 -1.14 -6.22
N ALA A 83 5.71 -1.44 -6.86
CA ALA A 83 5.76 -1.59 -8.30
C ALA A 83 5.02 -2.86 -8.76
N ALA A 84 4.12 -2.73 -9.72
CA ALA A 84 3.36 -3.83 -10.27
C ALA A 84 2.80 -3.46 -11.66
N ILE A 85 2.47 -4.46 -12.46
CA ILE A 85 1.48 -4.34 -13.53
C ILE A 85 0.16 -4.81 -12.91
N SER A 86 -0.75 -3.87 -12.59
CA SER A 86 -1.98 -4.14 -11.85
C SER A 86 -3.25 -4.14 -12.72
N ASP A 87 -3.14 -3.78 -14.00
CA ASP A 87 -4.25 -3.85 -14.94
C ASP A 87 -4.44 -5.30 -15.41
N ILE A 88 -5.60 -5.88 -15.08
CA ILE A 88 -5.93 -7.27 -15.36
C ILE A 88 -5.88 -7.56 -16.87
N GLY A 89 -6.43 -6.64 -17.68
CA GLY A 89 -6.44 -6.79 -19.14
C GLY A 89 -5.02 -6.81 -19.74
N THR A 90 -4.12 -6.01 -19.20
CA THR A 90 -2.70 -5.99 -19.57
C THR A 90 -2.03 -7.31 -19.18
N CYS A 91 -2.30 -7.81 -17.97
CA CYS A 91 -1.74 -9.09 -17.51
C CYS A 91 -2.21 -10.30 -18.33
N GLU A 92 -3.47 -10.28 -18.78
CA GLU A 92 -4.01 -11.32 -19.68
C GLU A 92 -3.41 -11.25 -21.08
N LYS A 93 -3.15 -10.05 -21.60
CA LYS A 93 -2.54 -9.84 -22.93
C LYS A 93 -1.06 -10.20 -22.98
N ASP A 94 -0.33 -9.93 -21.91
CA ASP A 94 1.10 -10.18 -21.79
C ASP A 94 1.42 -10.83 -20.43
N PRO A 95 1.15 -12.14 -20.29
CA PRO A 95 1.43 -12.87 -19.05
C PRO A 95 2.91 -12.90 -18.69
N GLU A 96 3.81 -12.84 -19.67
CA GLU A 96 5.25 -12.86 -19.43
C GLU A 96 5.72 -11.55 -18.78
N ALA A 97 5.34 -10.40 -19.31
CA ALA A 97 5.61 -9.11 -18.69
C ALA A 97 4.98 -8.99 -17.31
N SER A 98 3.73 -9.49 -17.15
CA SER A 98 3.07 -9.57 -15.85
C SER A 98 3.85 -10.45 -14.87
N TYR A 99 4.34 -11.62 -15.29
CA TYR A 99 5.13 -12.51 -14.45
C TYR A 99 6.44 -11.87 -14.00
N ARG A 100 7.16 -11.22 -14.91
CA ARG A 100 8.40 -10.50 -14.58
C ARG A 100 8.17 -9.43 -13.55
N ALA A 101 7.14 -8.61 -13.71
CA ALA A 101 6.85 -7.48 -12.82
C ALA A 101 6.25 -7.93 -11.48
N ASN A 102 5.36 -8.92 -11.49
CA ASN A 102 4.55 -9.28 -10.32
C ASN A 102 5.09 -10.49 -9.54
N VAL A 103 6.01 -11.29 -10.13
CA VAL A 103 6.60 -12.46 -9.46
C VAL A 103 8.12 -12.35 -9.38
N LEU A 104 8.83 -12.23 -10.53
CA LEU A 104 10.29 -12.27 -10.52
C LEU A 104 10.90 -11.08 -9.79
N LEU A 105 10.42 -9.88 -10.05
CA LEU A 105 10.95 -8.68 -9.39
C LEU A 105 10.81 -8.71 -7.86
N PRO A 106 9.64 -9.04 -7.27
CA PRO A 106 9.54 -9.27 -5.83
C PRO A 106 10.50 -10.34 -5.30
N VAL A 107 10.68 -11.45 -6.03
CA VAL A 107 11.65 -12.49 -5.66
C VAL A 107 13.10 -11.97 -5.66
N TYR A 108 13.50 -11.17 -6.65
CA TYR A 108 14.82 -10.55 -6.68
C TYR A 108 15.01 -9.59 -5.51
N LEU A 109 13.99 -8.77 -5.19
CA LEU A 109 14.00 -7.88 -4.03
C LEU A 109 14.12 -8.66 -2.72
N THR A 110 13.43 -9.81 -2.61
CA THR A 110 13.49 -10.66 -1.42
C THR A 110 14.91 -11.19 -1.18
N ARG A 111 15.57 -11.66 -2.22
CA ARG A 111 16.96 -12.14 -2.13
C ARG A 111 17.93 -11.00 -1.83
N ALA A 112 17.68 -9.82 -2.40
CA ALA A 112 18.48 -8.62 -2.17
C ALA A 112 18.24 -7.98 -0.79
N ALA A 113 17.13 -8.29 -0.13
CA ALA A 113 16.78 -7.71 1.16
C ALA A 113 17.76 -8.11 2.28
N GLU A 114 18.34 -9.33 2.26
CA GLU A 114 19.40 -9.74 3.17
C GLU A 114 19.10 -9.46 4.65
N GLY A 115 17.88 -9.85 5.11
CA GLY A 115 17.41 -9.62 6.48
C GLY A 115 16.78 -8.26 6.75
N ARG A 116 16.70 -7.36 5.76
CA ARG A 116 15.93 -6.12 5.83
C ARG A 116 14.44 -6.44 5.84
N LYS A 117 13.65 -5.61 6.53
CA LYS A 117 12.19 -5.73 6.46
C LYS A 117 11.70 -5.51 5.04
N LEU A 118 10.91 -6.45 4.52
CA LEU A 118 10.32 -6.38 3.19
C LEU A 118 8.80 -6.34 3.29
N ILE A 119 8.19 -5.31 2.70
CA ILE A 119 6.76 -5.15 2.56
C ILE A 119 6.42 -5.20 1.07
N CYS A 120 5.57 -6.13 0.64
CA CYS A 120 5.11 -6.24 -0.75
C CYS A 120 3.60 -6.01 -0.84
N PHE A 121 3.18 -5.20 -1.81
CA PHE A 121 1.76 -5.03 -2.12
C PHE A 121 1.28 -6.20 -2.98
N SER A 122 0.43 -7.03 -2.38
CA SER A 122 -0.41 -8.02 -3.05
C SER A 122 -1.77 -7.40 -3.40
N SER A 123 -2.83 -8.19 -3.57
CA SER A 123 -4.13 -7.70 -4.02
C SER A 123 -5.29 -8.54 -3.48
N ASP A 124 -6.45 -7.91 -3.31
CA ASP A 124 -7.76 -8.55 -3.11
C ASP A 124 -8.13 -9.53 -4.24
N GLN A 125 -7.52 -9.36 -5.42
CA GLN A 125 -7.75 -10.25 -6.58
C GLN A 125 -7.40 -11.71 -6.30
N VAL A 126 -6.61 -12.00 -5.26
CA VAL A 126 -6.32 -13.38 -4.83
C VAL A 126 -7.56 -14.16 -4.41
N TYR A 127 -8.70 -13.49 -4.19
CA TYR A 127 -9.97 -14.08 -3.81
C TYR A 127 -10.94 -14.34 -4.98
N THR A 128 -10.61 -13.87 -6.19
CA THR A 128 -11.53 -13.89 -7.36
C THR A 128 -12.01 -15.25 -7.80
N GLY A 129 -11.37 -16.32 -7.40
CA GLY A 129 -11.77 -17.70 -7.73
C GLY A 129 -12.51 -18.43 -6.62
N LEU A 130 -12.73 -17.81 -5.44
CA LEU A 130 -13.52 -18.39 -4.37
C LEU A 130 -15.01 -18.37 -4.75
N GLU A 131 -15.79 -19.33 -4.22
CA GLU A 131 -17.20 -19.52 -4.61
C GLU A 131 -18.18 -18.93 -3.60
N ASP A 132 -17.70 -18.59 -2.38
CA ASP A 132 -18.49 -17.92 -1.34
C ASP A 132 -18.37 -16.38 -1.45
N ASP A 133 -19.27 -15.68 -0.76
CA ASP A 133 -19.43 -14.24 -0.86
C ASP A 133 -18.51 -13.43 0.08
N GLY A 134 -17.71 -14.10 0.92
CA GLY A 134 -16.90 -13.46 1.96
C GLY A 134 -17.71 -13.06 3.21
N PRO A 135 -17.17 -12.25 4.13
CA PRO A 135 -15.85 -11.63 4.05
C PRO A 135 -14.70 -12.64 4.09
N TYR A 136 -13.69 -12.43 3.23
CA TYR A 136 -12.55 -13.33 3.10
C TYR A 136 -11.49 -13.05 4.15
N THR A 137 -11.03 -14.11 4.81
CA THR A 137 -9.84 -14.09 5.66
C THR A 137 -8.60 -14.48 4.86
N GLU A 138 -7.42 -14.31 5.46
CA GLU A 138 -6.15 -14.61 4.78
C GLU A 138 -5.88 -16.11 4.54
N GLU A 139 -6.68 -16.99 5.11
CA GLU A 139 -6.45 -18.44 5.13
C GLU A 139 -6.64 -19.12 3.76
N ARG A 140 -7.50 -18.56 2.90
CA ARG A 140 -7.85 -19.15 1.62
C ARG A 140 -7.64 -18.17 0.48
N VAL A 141 -7.04 -18.65 -0.59
CA VAL A 141 -6.90 -17.90 -1.84
C VAL A 141 -7.22 -18.80 -3.02
N LYS A 142 -7.82 -18.24 -4.07
CA LYS A 142 -8.08 -18.91 -5.35
C LYS A 142 -8.18 -17.84 -6.44
N ALA A 143 -7.32 -17.93 -7.42
CA ALA A 143 -7.27 -16.97 -8.51
C ALA A 143 -8.22 -17.36 -9.65
N ALA A 144 -8.89 -16.35 -10.25
CA ALA A 144 -9.66 -16.52 -11.48
C ALA A 144 -9.02 -15.83 -12.70
N ASN A 145 -7.95 -15.07 -12.52
CA ASN A 145 -7.27 -14.33 -13.60
C ASN A 145 -5.74 -14.40 -13.46
N THR A 146 -5.03 -14.04 -14.52
CA THR A 146 -3.57 -14.10 -14.59
C THR A 146 -2.90 -13.20 -13.54
N TYR A 147 -3.39 -11.99 -13.32
CA TYR A 147 -2.86 -11.10 -12.28
C TYR A 147 -2.96 -11.72 -10.89
N ALA A 148 -4.13 -12.27 -10.55
CA ALA A 148 -4.35 -12.93 -9.26
C ALA A 148 -3.43 -14.15 -9.07
N LYS A 149 -3.25 -14.98 -10.13
CA LYS A 149 -2.31 -16.11 -10.11
C LYS A 149 -0.89 -15.66 -9.80
N HIS A 150 -0.43 -14.60 -10.46
CA HIS A 150 0.91 -14.04 -10.23
C HIS A 150 1.05 -13.45 -8.82
N LYS A 151 0.00 -12.83 -8.27
CA LYS A 151 0.04 -12.32 -6.89
C LYS A 151 0.09 -13.45 -5.87
N ILE A 152 -0.65 -14.54 -6.05
CA ILE A 152 -0.56 -15.72 -5.19
C ILE A 152 0.84 -16.34 -5.27
N GLU A 153 1.37 -16.58 -6.48
CA GLU A 153 2.71 -17.12 -6.65
C GLU A 153 3.79 -16.21 -6.05
N MET A 154 3.64 -14.88 -6.17
CA MET A 154 4.51 -13.91 -5.51
C MET A 154 4.50 -14.12 -3.98
N GLU A 155 3.31 -14.18 -3.35
CA GLU A 155 3.19 -14.38 -1.90
C GLU A 155 3.89 -15.67 -1.46
N GLU A 156 3.62 -16.79 -2.13
CA GLU A 156 4.20 -18.09 -1.84
C GLU A 156 5.73 -18.05 -1.93
N ARG A 157 6.28 -17.57 -3.05
CA ARG A 157 7.73 -17.57 -3.27
C ARG A 157 8.48 -16.59 -2.38
N VAL A 158 7.90 -15.42 -2.12
CA VAL A 158 8.51 -14.43 -1.23
C VAL A 158 8.54 -14.95 0.20
N LEU A 159 7.43 -15.49 0.70
CA LEU A 159 7.35 -16.02 2.07
C LEU A 159 8.16 -17.30 2.26
N ASP A 160 8.34 -18.13 1.23
CA ASP A 160 9.24 -19.29 1.25
C ASP A 160 10.72 -18.88 1.45
N ILE A 161 11.13 -17.77 0.80
CA ILE A 161 12.50 -17.24 0.90
C ILE A 161 12.70 -16.41 2.18
N CYS A 162 11.70 -15.58 2.53
CA CYS A 162 11.73 -14.66 3.65
C CYS A 162 10.41 -14.72 4.44
N PRO A 163 10.29 -15.64 5.43
CA PRO A 163 9.09 -15.78 6.25
C PRO A 163 8.69 -14.50 7.01
N ASP A 164 9.63 -13.58 7.24
CA ASP A 164 9.41 -12.30 7.91
C ASP A 164 8.91 -11.19 6.97
N ALA A 165 8.80 -11.46 5.66
CA ALA A 165 8.22 -10.53 4.71
C ALA A 165 6.70 -10.35 4.95
N VAL A 166 6.18 -9.16 4.65
CA VAL A 166 4.76 -8.83 4.80
C VAL A 166 4.14 -8.67 3.43
N MET A 167 3.06 -9.41 3.18
CA MET A 167 2.25 -9.33 1.96
C MET A 167 0.96 -8.59 2.27
N LEU A 168 0.77 -7.40 1.70
CA LEU A 168 -0.44 -6.60 1.87
C LEU A 168 -1.41 -6.89 0.73
N ARG A 169 -2.48 -7.62 1.00
CA ARG A 169 -3.58 -7.86 0.05
C ARG A 169 -4.44 -6.60 0.00
N ALA A 170 -3.97 -5.66 -0.82
CA ALA A 170 -4.58 -4.35 -0.96
C ALA A 170 -5.79 -4.42 -1.90
N GLU A 171 -6.83 -3.67 -1.56
CA GLU A 171 -8.02 -3.51 -2.38
C GLU A 171 -7.94 -2.31 -3.33
N TRP A 172 -9.02 -2.01 -4.02
CA TRP A 172 -9.10 -0.86 -4.91
C TRP A 172 -8.92 0.45 -4.14
N MET A 173 -7.93 1.24 -4.53
CA MET A 173 -7.56 2.49 -3.86
C MET A 173 -7.97 3.71 -4.66
N TYR A 174 -8.29 4.79 -3.96
CA TYR A 174 -8.66 6.08 -4.54
C TYR A 174 -7.93 7.25 -3.90
N ASP A 175 -7.91 8.38 -4.60
CA ASP A 175 -7.37 9.68 -4.15
C ASP A 175 -8.16 10.82 -4.80
N CYS A 176 -8.14 11.98 -4.15
CA CYS A 176 -8.61 13.23 -4.74
C CYS A 176 -7.55 13.91 -5.63
N GLY A 177 -6.30 13.50 -5.60
CA GLY A 177 -5.23 14.04 -6.45
C GLY A 177 -5.50 13.87 -7.95
N GLU A 178 -4.93 14.75 -8.76
CA GLU A 178 -5.01 14.66 -10.22
C GLU A 178 -4.18 13.49 -10.77
N GLY A 179 -4.52 12.98 -11.92
CA GLY A 179 -3.67 12.14 -12.76
C GLY A 179 -4.26 10.80 -13.15
N ARG A 180 -4.71 9.93 -12.23
CA ARG A 180 -5.27 8.61 -12.60
C ARG A 180 -6.77 8.53 -12.34
N PRO A 181 -7.56 7.96 -13.31
CA PRO A 181 -8.91 7.54 -13.01
C PRO A 181 -8.92 6.60 -11.79
N ASN A 182 -9.81 6.86 -10.84
CA ASN A 182 -10.02 6.03 -9.67
C ASN A 182 -11.47 6.14 -9.23
N TYR A 183 -11.90 5.33 -8.27
CA TYR A 183 -13.29 5.30 -7.83
C TYR A 183 -13.83 6.70 -7.46
N TYR A 184 -13.12 7.43 -6.59
CA TYR A 184 -13.52 8.76 -6.14
C TYR A 184 -13.69 9.73 -7.32
N ARG A 185 -12.67 9.87 -8.17
CA ARG A 185 -12.69 10.75 -9.35
C ARG A 185 -13.76 10.36 -10.36
N ASN A 186 -14.01 9.07 -10.55
CA ASN A 186 -15.06 8.59 -11.44
C ASN A 186 -16.45 9.03 -10.96
N VAL A 187 -16.69 9.03 -9.63
CA VAL A 187 -17.99 9.45 -9.08
C VAL A 187 -18.15 10.96 -9.06
N VAL A 188 -17.15 11.70 -8.52
CA VAL A 188 -17.28 13.16 -8.36
C VAL A 188 -17.23 13.94 -9.67
N ASN A 189 -16.68 13.36 -10.72
CA ASN A 189 -16.62 13.97 -12.07
C ASN A 189 -17.65 13.36 -13.03
N ALA A 190 -18.52 12.47 -12.56
CA ALA A 190 -19.55 11.88 -13.40
C ALA A 190 -20.57 12.91 -13.86
N THR A 191 -21.05 12.72 -15.07
CA THR A 191 -22.20 13.46 -15.63
C THR A 191 -23.29 12.47 -15.99
N GLY A 192 -24.51 12.69 -15.50
CA GLY A 192 -25.67 11.83 -15.77
C GLY A 192 -25.75 10.64 -14.81
N SER A 193 -25.11 9.52 -15.07
CA SER A 193 -25.20 8.36 -14.19
C SER A 193 -23.88 7.60 -14.02
N VAL A 194 -23.78 6.87 -12.89
CA VAL A 194 -22.78 5.84 -12.61
C VAL A 194 -23.48 4.54 -12.22
N SER A 195 -22.87 3.40 -12.51
CA SER A 195 -23.48 2.08 -12.27
C SER A 195 -22.62 1.24 -11.35
N PHE A 196 -23.22 0.75 -10.24
CA PHE A 196 -22.60 -0.16 -9.28
C PHE A 196 -23.60 -1.21 -8.81
N GLY A 197 -23.13 -2.42 -8.54
CA GLY A 197 -24.01 -3.54 -8.19
C GLY A 197 -24.51 -3.49 -6.75
N SER A 198 -25.81 -3.69 -6.54
CA SER A 198 -26.43 -3.82 -5.20
C SER A 198 -26.05 -5.13 -4.49
N GLY A 199 -25.61 -6.15 -5.23
CA GLY A 199 -25.07 -7.40 -4.70
C GLY A 199 -23.53 -7.45 -4.73
N ASN A 200 -22.84 -6.35 -5.01
CA ASN A 200 -21.38 -6.32 -5.09
C ASN A 200 -20.77 -5.74 -3.82
N PHE A 201 -20.16 -6.59 -3.02
CA PHE A 201 -19.51 -6.22 -1.75
C PHE A 201 -17.99 -6.22 -1.90
N ARG A 202 -17.37 -5.10 -1.57
CA ARG A 202 -15.92 -4.92 -1.49
C ARG A 202 -15.60 -3.61 -0.78
N GLY A 203 -14.39 -3.50 -0.25
CA GLY A 203 -13.88 -2.21 0.20
C GLY A 203 -13.26 -1.40 -0.94
N VAL A 204 -13.16 -0.11 -0.70
CA VAL A 204 -12.34 0.84 -1.45
C VAL A 204 -11.62 1.74 -0.47
N THR A 205 -10.32 1.95 -0.65
CA THR A 205 -9.45 2.56 0.37
C THR A 205 -8.89 3.91 -0.08
N TYR A 206 -8.96 4.90 0.79
CA TYR A 206 -8.29 6.18 0.59
C TYR A 206 -6.76 5.98 0.70
N VAL A 207 -6.02 6.26 -0.38
CA VAL A 207 -4.58 5.99 -0.43
C VAL A 207 -3.76 6.80 0.59
N LYS A 208 -4.27 7.93 1.05
CA LYS A 208 -3.66 8.69 2.15
C LYS A 208 -3.59 7.86 3.43
N GLU A 209 -4.65 7.10 3.76
CA GLU A 209 -4.67 6.23 4.93
C GLU A 209 -3.69 5.04 4.80
N VAL A 210 -3.40 4.61 3.57
CA VAL A 210 -2.32 3.63 3.32
C VAL A 210 -0.98 4.18 3.80
N ALA A 211 -0.63 5.39 3.43
CA ALA A 211 0.61 6.02 3.87
C ALA A 211 0.64 6.27 5.39
N GLU A 212 -0.48 6.68 5.98
CA GLU A 212 -0.62 6.89 7.43
C GLU A 212 -0.44 5.60 8.24
N ASN A 213 -0.82 4.45 7.68
CA ASN A 213 -0.65 3.14 8.30
C ASN A 213 0.77 2.55 8.17
N MET A 214 1.67 3.11 7.34
CA MET A 214 2.97 2.49 7.06
C MET A 214 3.82 2.26 8.32
N GLU A 215 3.76 3.15 9.31
CA GLU A 215 4.49 2.95 10.57
C GLU A 215 4.05 1.68 11.32
N ASN A 216 2.76 1.36 11.33
CA ASN A 216 2.22 0.15 11.92
C ASN A 216 2.47 -1.08 11.03
N VAL A 217 2.39 -0.92 9.71
CA VAL A 217 2.73 -1.96 8.73
C VAL A 217 4.17 -2.44 8.90
N MET A 218 5.10 -1.55 9.19
CA MET A 218 6.51 -1.90 9.43
C MET A 218 6.70 -2.80 10.65
N LYS A 219 5.74 -2.80 11.59
CA LYS A 219 5.77 -3.61 12.83
C LYS A 219 5.06 -4.96 12.68
N LEU A 220 4.38 -5.21 11.55
CA LEU A 220 3.68 -6.48 11.32
C LEU A 220 4.64 -7.66 11.33
N PRO A 221 4.31 -8.77 11.98
CA PRO A 221 4.97 -10.05 11.76
C PRO A 221 4.88 -10.47 10.29
N GLY A 222 5.78 -11.36 9.85
CA GLY A 222 5.73 -11.92 8.51
C GLY A 222 4.41 -12.64 8.20
N GLY A 223 4.02 -12.62 6.93
CA GLY A 223 2.82 -13.26 6.42
C GLY A 223 1.93 -12.34 5.59
N ALA A 224 0.79 -12.88 5.14
CA ALA A 224 -0.21 -12.13 4.39
C ALA A 224 -1.23 -11.44 5.31
N TYR A 225 -1.68 -10.26 4.89
CA TYR A 225 -2.65 -9.42 5.60
C TYR A 225 -3.61 -8.78 4.61
N ASN A 226 -4.90 -8.92 4.88
CA ASN A 226 -5.91 -8.08 4.24
C ASN A 226 -5.69 -6.63 4.65
N PHE A 227 -5.73 -5.72 3.66
CA PHE A 227 -5.24 -4.37 3.84
C PHE A 227 -6.13 -3.36 3.11
N GLY A 228 -7.03 -2.75 3.84
CA GLY A 228 -7.98 -1.78 3.30
C GLY A 228 -9.13 -1.46 4.24
N SER A 229 -10.04 -0.64 3.73
CA SER A 229 -11.27 -0.19 4.40
C SER A 229 -12.33 -1.26 4.32
N GLU A 230 -13.13 -1.40 5.36
CA GLU A 230 -14.24 -2.35 5.40
C GLU A 230 -15.58 -1.62 5.31
N THR A 231 -16.58 -2.30 4.76
CA THR A 231 -17.96 -1.85 4.76
C THR A 231 -18.91 -3.04 4.80
N LYS A 232 -20.13 -2.82 5.31
CA LYS A 232 -21.23 -3.77 5.23
C LYS A 232 -22.23 -3.42 4.14
N LYS A 233 -21.97 -2.32 3.43
CA LYS A 233 -22.81 -1.82 2.33
C LYS A 233 -22.29 -2.36 1.00
N SER A 234 -23.19 -2.56 0.05
CA SER A 234 -22.83 -2.82 -1.33
C SER A 234 -22.20 -1.59 -1.98
N MET A 235 -21.48 -1.77 -3.09
CA MET A 235 -20.92 -0.66 -3.85
C MET A 235 -22.02 0.31 -4.36
N TYR A 236 -23.23 -0.19 -4.66
CA TYR A 236 -24.38 0.64 -4.98
C TYR A 236 -24.77 1.56 -3.81
N GLU A 237 -24.93 0.99 -2.61
CA GLU A 237 -25.31 1.75 -1.42
C GLU A 237 -24.23 2.76 -1.00
N VAL A 238 -22.97 2.35 -0.99
CA VAL A 238 -21.83 3.24 -0.72
C VAL A 238 -21.80 4.42 -1.69
N THR A 239 -21.98 4.15 -3.00
CA THR A 239 -21.92 5.20 -4.01
C THR A 239 -23.11 6.14 -3.92
N ARG A 240 -24.34 5.61 -3.72
CA ARG A 240 -25.56 6.41 -3.53
C ARG A 240 -25.41 7.33 -2.31
N ASP A 241 -25.04 6.78 -1.17
CA ASP A 241 -24.90 7.54 0.07
C ASP A 241 -23.81 8.63 -0.06
N PHE A 242 -22.74 8.36 -0.82
CA PHE A 242 -21.69 9.33 -1.10
C PHE A 242 -22.14 10.44 -2.05
N VAL A 243 -22.87 10.11 -3.13
CA VAL A 243 -23.48 11.07 -4.07
C VAL A 243 -24.45 11.99 -3.33
N ASP A 244 -25.33 11.41 -2.48
CA ASP A 244 -26.31 12.15 -1.68
C ASP A 244 -25.61 13.08 -0.67
N ALA A 245 -24.56 12.60 0.03
CA ALA A 245 -23.83 13.40 1.01
C ALA A 245 -23.13 14.63 0.40
N LEU A 246 -22.68 14.53 -0.85
CA LEU A 246 -22.07 15.64 -1.58
C LEU A 246 -23.06 16.49 -2.38
N GLY A 247 -24.35 16.11 -2.45
CA GLY A 247 -25.36 16.78 -3.26
C GLY A 247 -25.03 16.79 -4.74
N LEU A 248 -24.41 15.72 -5.27
CA LEU A 248 -24.03 15.62 -6.69
C LEU A 248 -25.26 15.34 -7.55
N ASP A 249 -25.35 16.00 -8.71
CA ASP A 249 -26.37 15.72 -9.72
C ASP A 249 -25.96 14.51 -10.59
N VAL A 250 -25.88 13.35 -9.92
CA VAL A 250 -25.47 12.07 -10.52
C VAL A 250 -26.44 10.98 -10.07
N LYS A 251 -27.03 10.27 -11.04
CA LYS A 251 -27.88 9.12 -10.75
C LYS A 251 -27.01 7.89 -10.53
N VAL A 252 -27.22 7.18 -9.41
CA VAL A 252 -26.61 5.87 -9.19
C VAL A 252 -27.57 4.79 -9.67
N GLU A 253 -27.13 3.98 -10.63
CA GLU A 253 -27.90 2.89 -11.23
C GLU A 253 -27.40 1.55 -10.73
N ASP A 254 -28.34 0.62 -10.45
CA ASP A 254 -27.98 -0.73 -10.08
C ASP A 254 -27.45 -1.49 -11.29
N ALA A 255 -26.32 -2.16 -11.12
CA ALA A 255 -25.67 -2.96 -12.14
C ALA A 255 -25.68 -4.45 -11.76
N PRO A 256 -25.48 -5.36 -12.73
CA PRO A 256 -25.26 -6.77 -12.41
C PRO A 256 -24.12 -6.93 -11.41
N SER A 257 -24.33 -7.77 -10.41
CA SER A 257 -23.34 -8.04 -9.37
C SER A 257 -22.11 -8.73 -9.97
N LEU A 258 -20.94 -8.23 -9.57
CA LEU A 258 -19.66 -8.87 -9.84
C LEU A 258 -19.29 -9.81 -8.69
N HIS A 259 -18.23 -10.56 -8.88
CA HIS A 259 -17.64 -11.35 -7.78
C HIS A 259 -17.26 -10.42 -6.62
N ASN A 260 -17.61 -10.83 -5.39
CA ASN A 260 -17.27 -10.07 -4.19
C ASN A 260 -15.75 -10.13 -3.93
N LEU A 261 -15.22 -9.00 -3.44
CA LEU A 261 -13.86 -8.89 -2.93
C LEU A 261 -13.89 -8.34 -1.50
N TRP A 262 -14.86 -8.79 -0.74
CA TRP A 262 -15.11 -8.35 0.63
C TRP A 262 -14.13 -9.01 1.58
N MET A 263 -13.22 -8.23 2.15
CA MET A 263 -12.17 -8.71 3.03
C MET A 263 -12.50 -8.49 4.51
N ASP A 264 -12.08 -9.43 5.37
CA ASP A 264 -11.97 -9.25 6.82
C ASP A 264 -10.54 -8.80 7.14
N CYS A 265 -10.39 -7.54 7.58
CA CYS A 265 -9.11 -6.94 7.92
C CYS A 265 -8.74 -7.08 9.42
N SER A 266 -9.45 -7.90 10.18
CA SER A 266 -9.29 -8.05 11.64
C SER A 266 -7.88 -8.49 12.05
N LYS A 267 -7.17 -9.24 11.21
CA LYS A 267 -5.79 -9.68 11.46
C LYS A 267 -4.83 -8.48 11.53
N ALA A 268 -4.88 -7.57 10.57
CA ALA A 268 -4.03 -6.37 10.54
C ALA A 268 -4.39 -5.38 11.66
N LYS A 269 -5.68 -5.28 12.01
CA LYS A 269 -6.17 -4.42 13.09
C LYS A 269 -5.57 -4.75 14.46
N LYS A 270 -5.25 -6.03 14.74
CA LYS A 270 -4.59 -6.46 15.98
C LYS A 270 -3.22 -5.80 16.20
N TYR A 271 -2.62 -5.30 15.14
CA TYR A 271 -1.31 -4.64 15.15
C TYR A 271 -1.41 -3.12 14.94
N GLY A 272 -2.62 -2.56 15.06
CA GLY A 272 -2.84 -1.11 14.92
C GLY A 272 -2.92 -0.62 13.47
N VAL A 273 -3.00 -1.50 12.48
CA VAL A 273 -3.29 -1.12 11.09
C VAL A 273 -4.80 -0.95 10.96
N VAL A 274 -5.26 0.29 10.91
CA VAL A 274 -6.68 0.65 10.96
C VAL A 274 -7.00 1.64 9.84
N PHE A 275 -8.06 1.35 9.10
CA PHE A 275 -8.62 2.23 8.08
C PHE A 275 -10.00 2.74 8.54
N SER A 276 -10.40 3.91 8.03
CA SER A 276 -11.78 4.37 8.13
C SER A 276 -12.74 3.37 7.47
N GLU A 277 -13.98 3.32 7.92
CA GLU A 277 -15.05 2.68 7.15
C GLU A 277 -15.13 3.36 5.76
N VAL A 278 -15.53 2.61 4.73
CA VAL A 278 -15.49 3.09 3.33
C VAL A 278 -16.19 4.44 3.17
N SER A 279 -17.40 4.62 3.74
CA SER A 279 -18.13 5.88 3.62
C SER A 279 -17.41 7.03 4.33
N GLU A 280 -16.80 6.78 5.49
CA GLU A 280 -16.03 7.78 6.23
C GLU A 280 -14.76 8.18 5.47
N GLY A 281 -14.04 7.21 4.90
CA GLY A 281 -12.86 7.46 4.08
C GLY A 281 -13.17 8.32 2.84
N LEU A 282 -14.32 8.06 2.20
CA LEU A 282 -14.80 8.86 1.06
C LEU A 282 -15.10 10.31 1.45
N LEU A 283 -15.78 10.53 2.57
CA LEU A 283 -16.06 11.87 3.08
C LEU A 283 -14.77 12.59 3.49
N ARG A 284 -13.83 11.89 4.10
CA ARG A 284 -12.51 12.43 4.41
C ARG A 284 -11.75 12.87 3.15
N CYS A 285 -11.76 12.04 2.12
CA CYS A 285 -11.17 12.40 0.82
C CYS A 285 -11.87 13.61 0.18
N ALA A 286 -13.21 13.70 0.28
CA ALA A 286 -13.96 14.85 -0.20
C ALA A 286 -13.67 16.14 0.58
N GLY A 287 -13.40 16.05 1.88
CA GLY A 287 -12.89 17.17 2.69
C GLY A 287 -11.51 17.64 2.23
N ASP A 288 -10.59 16.71 1.99
CA ASP A 288 -9.25 17.02 1.46
C ASP A 288 -9.31 17.60 0.01
N ASP A 289 -10.35 17.25 -0.78
CA ASP A 289 -10.65 17.81 -2.12
C ASP A 289 -11.39 19.18 -2.05
N GLY A 290 -11.68 19.68 -0.84
CA GLY A 290 -12.41 20.96 -0.64
C GLY A 290 -13.90 20.91 -1.04
N ARG A 291 -14.50 19.72 -1.14
CA ARG A 291 -15.92 19.52 -1.49
C ARG A 291 -16.86 19.48 -0.29
N LEU A 292 -16.31 19.32 0.90
CA LEU A 292 -17.01 19.41 2.18
C LEU A 292 -16.43 20.58 2.97
N SER A 293 -17.29 21.45 3.46
CA SER A 293 -16.95 22.60 4.32
C SER A 293 -16.96 22.20 5.80
#